data_3177ed73d9cda44afb5d47bfdcf5a941
#
_entry.id   3177ed73d9cda44afb5d47bfdcf5a941
#
_cell.length_a   1.000
_cell.length_b   1.000
_cell.length_c   1.000
_cell.angle_alpha   90.00
_cell.angle_beta   90.00
_cell.angle_gamma   90.00
#
_symmetry.space_group_name_H-M   'P 1'
#
loop_
_entity.id
_entity.type
_entity.pdbx_description
1 polymer ?
#
loop_
_entity_poly.entity_id
_entity_poly.type
_entity_poly.pdbx_seq_one_letter_code
_entity_poly.pdbx_strand_id
1 'polypeptide(L)'
;MNYSYLALGDSYTIGEQVLLSESFPYQTVQLLRQNNLSFFAPEIIAKNEWTTYELQNEIDKTLFLKKYDFISLLIGVNNQYREKSLDEYEIQFEKLLQKAISYSNHNFKNVFVLSIPDWGTMPFAKDRNSKRIAQQIDVYNESCKIITQKHCCTFIDITQSQRIDSKDPKMIAPDGLHPSALEYTKWAKKLATAITDACFN
;
A
#
# COMPACT_ATOMS: atom_id res chain seq x y z
N MET A 1 -11.42 14.89 -18.60
CA MET A 1 -11.32 15.13 -17.14
C MET A 1 -10.12 14.36 -16.63
N ASN A 2 -9.28 14.95 -15.78
CA ASN A 2 -8.13 14.23 -15.22
C ASN A 2 -8.48 13.75 -13.82
N TYR A 3 -8.24 12.48 -13.54
CA TYR A 3 -8.42 11.89 -12.22
C TYR A 3 -7.27 12.26 -11.28
N SER A 4 -7.58 12.44 -10.01
CA SER A 4 -6.63 12.63 -8.91
C SER A 4 -6.48 11.33 -8.12
N TYR A 5 -5.22 11.02 -7.72
CA TYR A 5 -4.92 9.81 -6.96
C TYR A 5 -4.03 10.16 -5.76
N LEU A 6 -4.44 9.71 -4.56
CA LEU A 6 -3.71 9.83 -3.30
C LEU A 6 -3.22 8.46 -2.85
N ALA A 7 -1.92 8.34 -2.60
CA ALA A 7 -1.30 7.12 -2.05
C ALA A 7 -0.81 7.38 -0.62
N LEU A 8 -1.35 6.65 0.33
CA LEU A 8 -1.05 6.74 1.76
C LEU A 8 -0.25 5.51 2.20
N GLY A 9 0.83 5.69 2.97
CA GLY A 9 1.59 4.53 3.43
C GLY A 9 2.91 4.79 4.10
N ASP A 10 3.86 3.90 3.84
CA ASP A 10 5.21 3.89 4.39
C ASP A 10 6.29 3.79 3.28
N SER A 11 7.48 3.22 3.59
CA SER A 11 8.57 3.03 2.65
C SER A 11 8.19 2.27 1.38
N TYR A 12 7.27 1.34 1.46
CA TYR A 12 6.78 0.59 0.31
C TYR A 12 5.94 1.48 -0.63
N THR A 13 5.27 2.48 -0.09
CA THR A 13 4.46 3.42 -0.90
C THR A 13 5.32 4.49 -1.56
N ILE A 14 6.35 5.02 -0.88
CA ILE A 14 7.27 5.96 -1.52
C ILE A 14 8.17 5.31 -2.58
N GLY A 15 8.33 3.97 -2.55
CA GLY A 15 9.26 3.25 -3.40
C GLY A 15 10.69 3.41 -2.92
N GLU A 16 10.95 3.08 -1.65
CA GLU A 16 12.30 3.09 -1.10
C GLU A 16 13.24 2.24 -1.97
N GLN A 17 14.45 2.73 -2.26
CA GLN A 17 15.49 2.09 -3.10
C GLN A 17 15.19 2.05 -4.61
N VAL A 18 14.12 2.63 -5.11
CA VAL A 18 13.84 2.77 -6.55
C VAL A 18 13.61 4.24 -6.91
N LEU A 19 13.64 4.57 -8.19
CA LEU A 19 13.27 5.91 -8.64
C LEU A 19 11.78 6.17 -8.33
N LEU A 20 11.42 7.42 -8.06
CA LEU A 20 10.04 7.78 -7.78
C LEU A 20 9.07 7.31 -8.88
N SER A 21 9.50 7.41 -10.14
CA SER A 21 8.74 6.92 -11.30
C SER A 21 8.56 5.39 -11.35
N GLU A 22 9.34 4.65 -10.56
CA GLU A 22 9.30 3.19 -10.44
C GLU A 22 8.54 2.70 -9.22
N SER A 23 8.12 3.61 -8.32
CA SER A 23 7.23 3.26 -7.21
C SER A 23 5.88 2.78 -7.73
N PHE A 24 5.18 1.92 -6.97
CA PHE A 24 3.89 1.39 -7.46
C PHE A 24 2.84 2.49 -7.71
N PRO A 25 2.74 3.60 -6.94
CA PRO A 25 1.75 4.64 -7.25
C PRO A 25 2.00 5.31 -8.60
N TYR A 26 3.26 5.64 -8.92
CA TYR A 26 3.61 6.23 -10.20
C TYR A 26 3.42 5.26 -11.37
N GLN A 27 3.88 4.01 -11.22
CA GLN A 27 3.66 2.98 -12.24
C GLN A 27 2.16 2.71 -12.47
N THR A 28 1.33 2.74 -11.42
CA THR A 28 -0.13 2.64 -11.55
C THR A 28 -0.69 3.73 -12.45
N VAL A 29 -0.30 4.99 -12.22
CA VAL A 29 -0.73 6.12 -13.07
C VAL A 29 -0.23 5.97 -14.49
N GLN A 30 1.01 5.50 -14.70
CA GLN A 30 1.55 5.25 -16.05
C GLN A 30 0.70 4.20 -16.80
N LEU A 31 0.35 3.10 -16.14
CA LEU A 31 -0.49 2.04 -16.72
C LEU A 31 -1.91 2.54 -17.04
N LEU A 32 -2.51 3.32 -16.15
CA LEU A 32 -3.84 3.90 -16.38
C LEU A 32 -3.83 4.87 -17.57
N ARG A 33 -2.79 5.70 -17.71
CA ARG A 33 -2.61 6.59 -18.87
C ARG A 33 -2.42 5.83 -20.17
N GLN A 34 -1.70 4.70 -20.16
CA GLN A 34 -1.56 3.81 -21.31
C GLN A 34 -2.91 3.22 -21.75
N ASN A 35 -3.85 3.06 -20.80
CA ASN A 35 -5.22 2.62 -21.05
C ASN A 35 -6.19 3.79 -21.34
N ASN A 36 -5.68 4.95 -21.76
CA ASN A 36 -6.45 6.15 -22.12
C ASN A 36 -7.25 6.77 -20.95
N LEU A 37 -6.91 6.46 -19.70
CA LEU A 37 -7.44 7.14 -18.52
C LEU A 37 -6.53 8.30 -18.15
N SER A 38 -7.04 9.52 -18.16
CA SER A 38 -6.24 10.72 -17.85
C SER A 38 -6.12 10.90 -16.34
N PHE A 39 -4.90 10.86 -15.82
CA PHE A 39 -4.58 11.06 -14.40
C PHE A 39 -3.56 12.18 -14.22
N PHE A 40 -3.68 12.94 -13.14
CA PHE A 40 -2.56 13.71 -12.61
C PHE A 40 -1.46 12.79 -12.08
N ALA A 41 -0.28 13.32 -11.75
CA ALA A 41 0.71 12.58 -10.98
C ALA A 41 0.11 12.19 -9.61
N PRO A 42 0.45 11.02 -9.04
CA PRO A 42 -0.07 10.65 -7.73
C PRO A 42 0.47 11.61 -6.66
N GLU A 43 -0.38 11.99 -5.72
CA GLU A 43 0.06 12.60 -4.47
C GLU A 43 0.40 11.48 -3.49
N ILE A 44 1.58 11.53 -2.87
CA ILE A 44 2.08 10.47 -1.98
C ILE A 44 2.32 11.06 -0.60
N ILE A 45 1.63 10.54 0.40
CA ILE A 45 1.87 10.84 1.82
C ILE A 45 2.36 9.54 2.46
N ALA A 46 3.64 9.39 2.48
CA ALA A 46 4.31 8.20 2.97
C ALA A 46 5.78 8.51 3.31
N LYS A 47 6.33 7.78 4.27
CA LYS A 47 7.74 7.93 4.64
C LYS A 47 8.27 6.62 5.21
N ASN A 48 9.58 6.44 5.09
CA ASN A 48 10.29 5.31 5.67
C ASN A 48 10.02 5.17 7.18
N GLU A 49 9.90 3.95 7.65
CA GLU A 49 9.65 3.56 9.04
C GLU A 49 8.30 3.97 9.64
N TRP A 50 7.39 4.60 8.91
CA TRP A 50 6.10 4.97 9.47
C TRP A 50 5.24 3.76 9.83
N THR A 51 4.67 3.82 11.04
CA THR A 51 3.55 2.99 11.49
C THR A 51 2.23 3.70 11.18
N THR A 52 1.12 3.08 11.54
CA THR A 52 -0.21 3.70 11.47
C THR A 52 -0.27 5.02 12.26
N TYR A 53 0.45 5.12 13.37
CA TYR A 53 0.49 6.33 14.20
C TYR A 53 1.20 7.51 13.51
N GLU A 54 2.40 7.28 12.95
CA GLU A 54 3.14 8.35 12.28
C GLU A 54 2.40 8.81 11.00
N LEU A 55 1.83 7.89 10.23
CA LEU A 55 1.02 8.24 9.06
C LEU A 55 -0.19 9.09 9.46
N GLN A 56 -0.90 8.72 10.55
CA GLN A 56 -2.03 9.50 11.06
C GLN A 56 -1.61 10.92 11.43
N ASN A 57 -0.50 11.06 12.14
CA ASN A 57 0.02 12.36 12.57
C ASN A 57 0.39 13.27 11.39
N GLU A 58 0.89 12.69 10.30
CA GLU A 58 1.22 13.46 9.10
C GLU A 58 -0.03 13.86 8.33
N ILE A 59 -0.98 12.97 8.20
CA ILE A 59 -2.29 13.26 7.61
C ILE A 59 -2.96 14.44 8.32
N ASP A 60 -2.87 14.50 9.66
CA ASP A 60 -3.51 15.57 10.45
C ASP A 60 -2.86 16.95 10.26
N LYS A 61 -1.67 17.02 9.70
CA LYS A 61 -0.92 18.24 9.41
C LYS A 61 -0.93 18.62 7.92
N THR A 62 -1.27 17.69 7.05
CA THR A 62 -1.21 17.87 5.61
C THR A 62 -2.45 18.61 5.09
N LEU A 63 -2.21 19.60 4.24
CA LEU A 63 -3.29 20.25 3.51
C LEU A 63 -3.60 19.47 2.23
N PHE A 64 -4.71 18.77 2.24
CA PHE A 64 -5.18 17.96 1.11
C PHE A 64 -6.07 18.74 0.13
N LEU A 65 -6.24 18.18 -1.06
CA LEU A 65 -7.34 18.57 -1.94
C LEU A 65 -8.68 18.32 -1.23
N LYS A 66 -9.74 19.04 -1.65
CA LYS A 66 -11.08 18.81 -1.10
C LYS A 66 -11.57 17.37 -1.29
N LYS A 67 -11.12 16.73 -2.36
CA LYS A 67 -11.40 15.31 -2.69
C LYS A 67 -10.34 14.75 -3.62
N TYR A 68 -10.20 13.44 -3.59
CA TYR A 68 -9.47 12.62 -4.58
C TYR A 68 -10.43 11.66 -5.25
N ASP A 69 -10.17 11.34 -6.52
CA ASP A 69 -11.00 10.39 -7.26
C ASP A 69 -10.68 8.96 -6.84
N PHE A 70 -9.40 8.67 -6.54
CA PHE A 70 -8.94 7.34 -6.09
C PHE A 70 -7.93 7.46 -4.96
N ILE A 71 -7.96 6.49 -4.03
CA ILE A 71 -7.05 6.47 -2.88
C ILE A 71 -6.55 5.06 -2.65
N SER A 72 -5.24 4.90 -2.40
CA SER A 72 -4.68 3.65 -1.90
C SER A 72 -4.10 3.82 -0.50
N LEU A 73 -4.16 2.76 0.31
CA LEU A 73 -3.60 2.67 1.65
C LEU A 73 -2.79 1.37 1.78
N LEU A 74 -1.49 1.50 2.08
CA LEU A 74 -0.60 0.39 2.41
C LEU A 74 0.21 0.78 3.64
N ILE A 75 -0.14 0.25 4.81
CA ILE A 75 0.50 0.58 6.09
C ILE A 75 0.35 -0.57 7.08
N GLY A 76 1.35 -0.79 7.93
CA GLY A 76 1.28 -1.76 9.02
C GLY A 76 2.50 -2.66 9.15
N VAL A 77 3.37 -2.74 8.14
CA VAL A 77 4.59 -3.55 8.22
C VAL A 77 5.48 -3.09 9.39
N ASN A 78 5.61 -1.79 9.62
CA ASN A 78 6.39 -1.25 10.73
C ASN A 78 5.71 -1.43 12.09
N ASN A 79 4.37 -1.53 12.14
CA ASN A 79 3.66 -1.94 13.35
C ASN A 79 4.07 -3.36 13.74
N GLN A 80 4.05 -4.30 12.80
CA GLN A 80 4.47 -5.67 13.02
C GLN A 80 5.97 -5.77 13.33
N TYR A 81 6.83 -5.08 12.58
CA TYR A 81 8.29 -5.07 12.79
C TYR A 81 8.68 -4.57 14.18
N ARG A 82 7.96 -3.55 14.70
CA ARG A 82 8.16 -2.98 16.05
C ARG A 82 7.35 -3.70 17.13
N GLU A 83 6.78 -4.86 16.82
CA GLU A 83 6.00 -5.70 17.75
C GLU A 83 4.86 -4.94 18.45
N LYS A 84 4.22 -4.00 17.74
CA LYS A 84 3.02 -3.32 18.23
C LYS A 84 1.87 -4.32 18.37
N SER A 85 0.95 -4.07 19.31
CA SER A 85 -0.19 -4.96 19.47
C SER A 85 -1.12 -4.92 18.25
N LEU A 86 -1.75 -6.05 17.95
CA LEU A 86 -2.72 -6.14 16.86
C LEU A 86 -3.92 -5.22 17.13
N ASP A 87 -4.41 -5.17 18.37
CA ASP A 87 -5.55 -4.32 18.75
C ASP A 87 -5.26 -2.83 18.51
N GLU A 88 -4.03 -2.37 18.85
CA GLU A 88 -3.61 -0.99 18.56
C GLU A 88 -3.59 -0.73 17.05
N TYR A 89 -3.04 -1.68 16.28
CA TYR A 89 -3.01 -1.58 14.82
C TYR A 89 -4.42 -1.51 14.23
N GLU A 90 -5.33 -2.38 14.64
CA GLU A 90 -6.70 -2.43 14.14
C GLU A 90 -7.43 -1.11 14.34
N ILE A 91 -7.36 -0.55 15.55
CA ILE A 91 -8.00 0.73 15.88
C ILE A 91 -7.41 1.88 15.03
N GLN A 92 -6.08 1.93 14.89
CA GLN A 92 -5.41 2.99 14.14
C GLN A 92 -5.63 2.83 12.64
N PHE A 93 -5.57 1.59 12.12
CA PHE A 93 -5.81 1.28 10.72
C PHE A 93 -7.25 1.63 10.30
N GLU A 94 -8.24 1.27 11.11
CA GLU A 94 -9.64 1.61 10.81
C GLU A 94 -9.86 3.13 10.75
N LYS A 95 -9.23 3.91 11.64
CA LYS A 95 -9.27 5.38 11.58
C LYS A 95 -8.65 5.93 10.28
N LEU A 96 -7.51 5.38 9.86
CA LEU A 96 -6.86 5.77 8.61
C LEU A 96 -7.74 5.44 7.40
N LEU A 97 -8.36 4.28 7.38
CA LEU A 97 -9.28 3.87 6.32
C LEU A 97 -10.50 4.79 6.24
N GLN A 98 -11.10 5.14 7.40
CA GLN A 98 -12.21 6.10 7.45
C GLN A 98 -11.81 7.48 6.92
N LYS A 99 -10.59 7.95 7.22
CA LYS A 99 -10.06 9.19 6.62
C LYS A 99 -9.88 9.07 5.11
N ALA A 100 -9.31 7.97 4.64
CA ALA A 100 -9.19 7.73 3.20
C ALA A 100 -10.57 7.77 2.51
N ILE A 101 -11.58 7.13 3.10
CA ILE A 101 -12.97 7.19 2.60
C ILE A 101 -13.50 8.64 2.58
N SER A 102 -13.21 9.44 3.61
CA SER A 102 -13.66 10.84 3.64
C SER A 102 -13.01 11.67 2.51
N TYR A 103 -11.73 11.44 2.22
CA TYR A 103 -11.02 12.11 1.11
C TYR A 103 -11.50 11.68 -0.28
N SER A 104 -12.12 10.50 -0.42
CA SER A 104 -12.78 10.06 -1.65
C SER A 104 -14.21 10.59 -1.82
N ASN A 105 -14.58 11.61 -1.04
CA ASN A 105 -15.96 12.10 -0.97
C ASN A 105 -16.96 11.01 -0.57
N HIS A 106 -16.56 10.16 0.38
CA HIS A 106 -17.30 8.99 0.87
C HIS A 106 -17.59 7.90 -0.18
N ASN A 107 -16.87 7.91 -1.29
CA ASN A 107 -16.95 6.84 -2.28
C ASN A 107 -15.98 5.71 -1.90
N PHE A 108 -16.44 4.78 -1.06
CA PHE A 108 -15.65 3.64 -0.59
C PHE A 108 -15.19 2.71 -1.73
N LYS A 109 -15.89 2.66 -2.86
CA LYS A 109 -15.50 1.87 -4.04
C LYS A 109 -14.18 2.35 -4.66
N ASN A 110 -13.81 3.59 -4.42
CA ASN A 110 -12.59 4.21 -4.94
C ASN A 110 -11.43 4.19 -3.93
N VAL A 111 -11.59 3.44 -2.83
CA VAL A 111 -10.56 3.25 -1.80
C VAL A 111 -10.04 1.81 -1.86
N PHE A 112 -8.73 1.68 -2.06
CA PHE A 112 -8.03 0.42 -2.26
C PHE A 112 -7.02 0.21 -1.14
N VAL A 113 -7.09 -0.92 -0.48
CA VAL A 113 -6.14 -1.30 0.56
C VAL A 113 -5.26 -2.41 0.02
N LEU A 114 -3.94 -2.21 0.06
CA LEU A 114 -2.98 -3.26 -0.28
C LEU A 114 -2.56 -3.98 1.01
N SER A 115 -2.43 -5.31 0.93
CA SER A 115 -1.84 -6.08 2.02
C SER A 115 -0.40 -5.65 2.30
N ILE A 116 0.07 -5.79 3.55
CA ILE A 116 1.48 -5.54 3.87
C ILE A 116 2.36 -6.68 3.37
N PRO A 117 3.55 -6.38 2.79
CA PRO A 117 4.47 -7.41 2.29
C PRO A 117 5.10 -8.22 3.41
N ASP A 118 5.51 -9.45 3.10
CA ASP A 118 6.23 -10.33 4.03
C ASP A 118 7.74 -10.12 3.93
N TRP A 119 8.27 -9.24 4.76
CA TRP A 119 9.71 -8.98 4.83
C TRP A 119 10.51 -10.19 5.33
N GLY A 120 9.87 -11.17 5.97
CA GLY A 120 10.50 -12.41 6.43
C GLY A 120 11.02 -13.31 5.32
N THR A 121 10.58 -13.09 4.06
CA THR A 121 11.08 -13.79 2.88
C THR A 121 12.27 -13.10 2.22
N MET A 122 12.64 -11.90 2.70
CA MET A 122 13.68 -11.08 2.11
C MET A 122 15.08 -11.40 2.68
N PRO A 123 16.17 -11.18 1.91
CA PRO A 123 17.55 -11.37 2.37
C PRO A 123 17.86 -10.64 3.69
N PHE A 124 17.24 -9.48 3.91
CA PHE A 124 17.34 -8.71 5.14
C PHE A 124 16.97 -9.52 6.39
N ALA A 125 16.05 -10.48 6.25
CA ALA A 125 15.57 -11.32 7.34
C ALA A 125 16.38 -12.62 7.52
N LYS A 126 17.54 -12.80 6.87
CA LYS A 126 18.32 -14.06 6.86
C LYS A 126 18.59 -14.65 8.26
N ASP A 127 18.81 -13.78 9.26
CA ASP A 127 19.10 -14.16 10.64
C ASP A 127 17.86 -14.05 11.55
N ARG A 128 16.68 -13.95 10.99
CA ARG A 128 15.40 -13.84 11.69
C ARG A 128 14.56 -15.11 11.55
N ASN A 129 13.57 -15.25 12.41
CA ASN A 129 12.60 -16.33 12.29
C ASN A 129 11.54 -16.01 11.22
N SER A 130 11.84 -16.33 9.96
CA SER A 130 10.97 -16.06 8.81
C SER A 130 9.57 -16.67 8.97
N LYS A 131 9.47 -17.87 9.57
CA LYS A 131 8.17 -18.52 9.81
C LYS A 131 7.29 -17.72 10.79
N ARG A 132 7.90 -17.22 11.90
CA ARG A 132 7.18 -16.38 12.86
C ARG A 132 6.74 -15.07 12.21
N ILE A 133 7.62 -14.45 11.41
CA ILE A 133 7.30 -13.20 10.68
C ILE A 133 6.14 -13.44 9.74
N ALA A 134 6.19 -14.49 8.91
CA ALA A 134 5.12 -14.83 7.99
C ALA A 134 3.76 -15.01 8.68
N GLN A 135 3.73 -15.72 9.81
CA GLN A 135 2.52 -15.92 10.61
C GLN A 135 1.97 -14.60 11.15
N GLN A 136 2.84 -13.70 11.64
CA GLN A 136 2.41 -12.39 12.13
C GLN A 136 1.91 -11.51 10.99
N ILE A 137 2.56 -11.49 9.84
CA ILE A 137 2.11 -10.79 8.63
C ILE A 137 0.72 -11.29 8.19
N ASP A 138 0.50 -12.61 8.22
CA ASP A 138 -0.81 -13.19 7.88
C ASP A 138 -1.90 -12.70 8.84
N VAL A 139 -1.63 -12.63 10.14
CA VAL A 139 -2.57 -12.10 11.14
C VAL A 139 -2.90 -10.63 10.87
N TYR A 140 -1.89 -9.80 10.62
CA TYR A 140 -2.09 -8.38 10.29
C TYR A 140 -2.88 -8.20 8.98
N ASN A 141 -2.57 -9.00 7.96
CA ASN A 141 -3.25 -8.92 6.67
C ASN A 141 -4.70 -9.41 6.75
N GLU A 142 -4.99 -10.45 7.54
CA GLU A 142 -6.37 -10.90 7.73
C GLU A 142 -7.20 -9.85 8.47
N SER A 143 -6.66 -9.25 9.54
CA SER A 143 -7.31 -8.15 10.24
C SER A 143 -7.56 -6.95 9.32
N CYS A 144 -6.53 -6.53 8.57
CA CYS A 144 -6.62 -5.47 7.58
C CYS A 144 -7.73 -5.74 6.54
N LYS A 145 -7.80 -6.98 6.04
CA LYS A 145 -8.82 -7.42 5.08
C LYS A 145 -10.23 -7.35 5.67
N ILE A 146 -10.42 -7.86 6.87
CA ILE A 146 -11.71 -7.84 7.57
C ILE A 146 -12.20 -6.39 7.74
N ILE A 147 -11.33 -5.49 8.22
CA ILE A 147 -11.67 -4.08 8.40
C ILE A 147 -12.00 -3.44 7.04
N THR A 148 -11.21 -3.70 6.01
CA THR A 148 -11.43 -3.18 4.66
C THR A 148 -12.80 -3.61 4.10
N GLN A 149 -13.14 -4.88 4.25
CA GLN A 149 -14.42 -5.42 3.80
C GLN A 149 -15.60 -4.88 4.60
N LYS A 150 -15.45 -4.69 5.92
CA LYS A 150 -16.45 -4.05 6.78
C LYS A 150 -16.84 -2.66 6.27
N HIS A 151 -15.90 -1.92 5.72
CA HIS A 151 -16.12 -0.59 5.11
C HIS A 151 -16.43 -0.64 3.61
N CYS A 152 -16.68 -1.82 3.03
CA CYS A 152 -16.99 -2.02 1.61
C CYS A 152 -15.90 -1.50 0.66
N CYS A 153 -14.67 -1.35 1.14
CA CYS A 153 -13.51 -1.00 0.32
C CYS A 153 -12.89 -2.23 -0.35
N THR A 154 -12.06 -2.00 -1.36
CA THR A 154 -11.39 -3.08 -2.10
C THR A 154 -10.06 -3.45 -1.44
N PHE A 155 -9.91 -4.73 -1.06
CA PHE A 155 -8.64 -5.29 -0.58
C PHE A 155 -7.89 -5.94 -1.72
N ILE A 156 -6.59 -5.61 -1.86
CA ILE A 156 -5.69 -6.12 -2.91
C ILE A 156 -4.56 -6.89 -2.24
N ASP A 157 -4.55 -8.21 -2.38
CA ASP A 157 -3.45 -9.04 -1.90
C ASP A 157 -2.23 -8.92 -2.80
N ILE A 158 -1.14 -8.36 -2.27
CA ILE A 158 0.18 -8.34 -2.90
C ILE A 158 1.15 -9.33 -2.21
N THR A 159 0.83 -9.79 -1.01
CA THR A 159 1.73 -10.58 -0.16
C THR A 159 2.01 -11.96 -0.74
N GLN A 160 0.97 -12.65 -1.22
CA GLN A 160 1.13 -14.02 -1.72
C GLN A 160 2.04 -14.08 -2.97
N SER A 161 1.87 -13.15 -3.91
CA SER A 161 2.76 -13.07 -5.08
C SER A 161 4.18 -12.67 -4.69
N GLN A 162 4.33 -11.71 -3.78
CA GLN A 162 5.62 -11.23 -3.30
C GLN A 162 6.43 -12.34 -2.60
N ARG A 163 5.80 -13.22 -1.82
CA ARG A 163 6.44 -14.40 -1.20
C ARG A 163 7.03 -15.35 -2.23
N ILE A 164 6.41 -15.50 -3.39
CA ILE A 164 6.91 -16.32 -4.49
C ILE A 164 8.06 -15.61 -5.19
N ASP A 165 7.85 -14.33 -5.49
CA ASP A 165 8.75 -13.49 -6.27
C ASP A 165 10.05 -13.14 -5.51
N SER A 166 10.02 -13.10 -4.18
CA SER A 166 11.22 -12.88 -3.34
C SER A 166 12.32 -13.92 -3.52
N LYS A 167 12.05 -15.02 -4.20
CA LYS A 167 13.06 -16.04 -4.58
C LYS A 167 13.90 -15.60 -5.78
N ASP A 168 13.45 -14.65 -6.57
CA ASP A 168 14.19 -14.06 -7.69
C ASP A 168 14.87 -12.76 -7.23
N PRO A 169 16.22 -12.70 -7.19
CA PRO A 169 16.94 -11.48 -6.80
C PRO A 169 16.57 -10.23 -7.62
N LYS A 170 16.06 -10.40 -8.83
CA LYS A 170 15.60 -9.28 -9.67
C LYS A 170 14.37 -8.57 -9.10
N MET A 171 13.62 -9.23 -8.24
CA MET A 171 12.42 -8.68 -7.60
C MET A 171 12.72 -7.90 -6.32
N ILE A 172 14.00 -7.88 -5.90
CA ILE A 172 14.45 -7.30 -4.65
C ILE A 172 15.35 -6.10 -4.95
N ALA A 173 15.17 -5.01 -4.21
CA ALA A 173 16.04 -3.85 -4.30
C ALA A 173 17.43 -4.12 -3.66
N PRO A 174 18.45 -3.27 -3.91
CA PRO A 174 19.82 -3.52 -3.45
C PRO A 174 19.99 -3.63 -1.93
N ASP A 175 19.07 -3.10 -1.13
CA ASP A 175 19.09 -3.20 0.34
C ASP A 175 18.66 -4.58 0.87
N GLY A 176 18.20 -5.46 -0.02
CA GLY A 176 17.76 -6.80 0.34
C GLY A 176 16.45 -6.85 1.13
N LEU A 177 15.69 -5.76 1.18
CA LEU A 177 14.44 -5.62 1.94
C LEU A 177 13.29 -5.16 1.06
N HIS A 178 13.46 -4.04 0.36
CA HIS A 178 12.38 -3.43 -0.41
C HIS A 178 12.22 -4.09 -1.78
N PRO A 179 11.04 -3.98 -2.40
CA PRO A 179 10.81 -4.45 -3.76
C PRO A 179 11.64 -3.69 -4.79
N SER A 180 12.07 -4.39 -5.84
CA SER A 180 12.60 -3.73 -7.03
C SER A 180 11.48 -3.06 -7.86
N ALA A 181 11.87 -2.26 -8.85
CA ALA A 181 10.94 -1.68 -9.82
C ALA A 181 10.07 -2.75 -10.52
N LEU A 182 10.61 -3.95 -10.75
CA LEU A 182 9.89 -5.07 -11.38
C LEU A 182 8.79 -5.61 -10.48
N GLU A 183 9.06 -5.78 -9.19
CA GLU A 183 8.04 -6.21 -8.23
C GLU A 183 6.97 -5.13 -8.05
N TYR A 184 7.36 -3.85 -7.94
CA TYR A 184 6.41 -2.74 -7.91
C TYR A 184 5.52 -2.68 -9.16
N THR A 185 6.02 -3.10 -10.34
CA THR A 185 5.20 -3.23 -11.55
C THR A 185 4.05 -4.21 -11.38
N LYS A 186 4.25 -5.31 -10.65
CA LYS A 186 3.19 -6.29 -10.38
C LYS A 186 2.12 -5.70 -9.46
N TRP A 187 2.53 -4.99 -8.41
CA TRP A 187 1.60 -4.30 -7.51
C TRP A 187 0.81 -3.23 -8.24
N ALA A 188 1.50 -2.43 -9.06
CA ALA A 188 0.88 -1.40 -9.88
C ALA A 188 -0.15 -1.96 -10.87
N LYS A 189 0.12 -3.12 -11.49
CA LYS A 189 -0.85 -3.79 -12.38
C LYS A 189 -2.12 -4.20 -11.64
N LYS A 190 -2.00 -4.80 -10.43
CA LYS A 190 -3.16 -5.17 -9.62
C LYS A 190 -4.01 -3.95 -9.26
N LEU A 191 -3.36 -2.87 -8.81
CA LEU A 191 -4.05 -1.63 -8.46
C LEU A 191 -4.65 -0.94 -9.68
N ALA A 192 -3.94 -0.86 -10.80
CA ALA A 192 -4.45 -0.26 -12.04
C ALA A 192 -5.68 -1.01 -12.58
N THR A 193 -5.69 -2.34 -12.50
CA THR A 193 -6.87 -3.15 -12.85
C THR A 193 -8.05 -2.79 -11.95
N ALA A 194 -7.86 -2.77 -10.63
CA ALA A 194 -8.93 -2.45 -9.68
C ALA A 194 -9.48 -1.01 -9.88
N ILE A 195 -8.60 -0.04 -10.17
CA ILE A 195 -9.02 1.34 -10.49
C ILE A 195 -9.79 1.38 -11.81
N THR A 196 -9.32 0.66 -12.83
CA THR A 196 -10.02 0.59 -14.11
C THR A 196 -11.42 0.03 -13.93
N ASP A 197 -11.57 -1.06 -13.19
CA ASP A 197 -12.88 -1.66 -12.89
C ASP A 197 -13.80 -0.67 -12.17
N ALA A 198 -13.26 0.13 -11.23
CA ALA A 198 -14.03 1.15 -10.52
C ALA A 198 -14.43 2.36 -11.39
N CYS A 199 -13.70 2.64 -12.48
CA CYS A 199 -14.06 3.69 -13.44
C CYS A 199 -15.29 3.33 -14.29
N PHE A 200 -15.56 2.03 -14.49
CA PHE A 200 -16.59 1.56 -15.43
C PHE A 200 -17.78 0.86 -14.74
N ASN A 201 -17.75 0.74 -13.39
CA ASN A 201 -18.84 0.19 -12.56
C ASN A 201 -19.48 1.27 -11.67
#